data_45a8c6464b34bb0d13d858a165c65a60
#
_entry.id   45a8c6464b34bb0d13d858a165c65a60
#
_cell.length_a   1.000
_cell.length_b   1.000
_cell.length_c   1.000
_cell.angle_alpha   90.00
_cell.angle_beta   90.00
_cell.angle_gamma   90.00
#
_symmetry.space_group_name_H-M   'P 1'
#
loop_
_entity.id
_entity.type
_entity.pdbx_description
1 polymer ?
#
loop_
_entity_poly.entity_id
_entity_poly.type
_entity_poly.pdbx_seq_one_letter_code
_entity_poly.pdbx_strand_id
1 'polypeptide(L)'
;MVSEERAARYRLAAGKVEPKVNALLADDAMVRHFDETPHTTLQYELAEMALNDGKIDDMLARIRKYWVCMISSGSDCLHEGTSSTGKLNRIDAHNTDHPGFGSYCHAWTAAATVLLPMGVAGIRPVEPGFKRVRIAPKMGDLKAVRCVVPAPQGEIAVRIENGEIAYHLPAGVEGELVLEDRTLRISGDGCEKL
;
A
#
# COMPACT_ATOMS: atom_id res chain seq x y z
N MET A 1 22.99 -1.93 5.58
CA MET A 1 22.97 -3.29 4.99
C MET A 1 22.72 -4.29 6.12
N VAL A 2 21.71 -5.13 6.00
CA VAL A 2 21.50 -6.26 6.94
C VAL A 2 22.48 -7.34 6.54
N SER A 3 23.25 -7.91 7.51
CA SER A 3 24.18 -9.02 7.21
C SER A 3 23.38 -10.23 6.68
N GLU A 4 24.00 -11.04 5.80
CA GLU A 4 23.37 -12.27 5.28
C GLU A 4 22.93 -13.23 6.40
N GLU A 5 23.73 -13.32 7.47
CA GLU A 5 23.39 -14.13 8.64
C GLU A 5 22.09 -13.66 9.31
N ARG A 6 21.90 -12.34 9.42
CA ARG A 6 20.68 -11.77 10.01
C ARG A 6 19.48 -11.98 9.08
N ALA A 7 19.66 -11.84 7.76
CA ALA A 7 18.63 -12.16 6.78
C ALA A 7 18.23 -13.64 6.80
N ALA A 8 19.20 -14.55 6.99
CA ALA A 8 18.93 -15.98 7.12
C ALA A 8 18.15 -16.31 8.39
N ARG A 9 18.46 -15.66 9.52
CA ARG A 9 17.71 -15.82 10.79
C ARG A 9 16.26 -15.34 10.66
N TYR A 10 16.03 -14.21 9.95
CA TYR A 10 14.66 -13.73 9.70
C TYR A 10 13.87 -14.68 8.79
N ARG A 11 14.48 -15.21 7.72
CA ARG A 11 13.83 -16.21 6.86
C ARG A 11 13.46 -17.48 7.62
N LEU A 12 14.35 -17.97 8.49
CA LEU A 12 14.10 -19.14 9.32
C LEU A 12 12.97 -18.88 10.34
N ALA A 13 12.95 -17.70 10.95
CA ALA A 13 11.88 -17.30 11.87
C ALA A 13 10.53 -17.17 11.14
N ALA A 14 10.49 -16.54 9.97
CA ALA A 14 9.30 -16.42 9.14
C ALA A 14 8.75 -17.79 8.77
N GLY A 15 9.58 -18.73 8.28
CA GLY A 15 9.15 -20.08 7.93
C GLY A 15 8.60 -20.91 9.10
N LYS A 16 8.91 -20.54 10.35
CA LYS A 16 8.31 -21.17 11.54
C LYS A 16 6.98 -20.56 11.96
N VAL A 17 6.77 -19.29 11.64
CA VAL A 17 5.57 -18.53 12.02
C VAL A 17 4.47 -18.66 10.97
N GLU A 18 4.84 -18.70 9.71
CA GLU A 18 3.92 -18.74 8.57
C GLU A 18 2.81 -19.81 8.66
N PRO A 19 3.10 -21.09 9.02
CA PRO A 19 2.04 -22.09 9.14
C PRO A 19 1.03 -21.77 10.25
N LYS A 20 1.46 -21.13 11.34
CA LYS A 20 0.59 -20.71 12.44
C LYS A 20 -0.28 -19.52 12.04
N VAL A 21 0.29 -18.56 11.32
CA VAL A 21 -0.44 -17.40 10.77
C VAL A 21 -1.48 -17.88 9.77
N ASN A 22 -1.11 -18.76 8.84
CA ASN A 22 -2.04 -19.33 7.87
C ASN A 22 -3.18 -20.11 8.54
N ALA A 23 -2.92 -20.83 9.62
CA ALA A 23 -3.96 -21.53 10.39
C ALA A 23 -4.92 -20.54 11.07
N LEU A 24 -4.41 -19.41 11.58
CA LEU A 24 -5.25 -18.35 12.17
C LEU A 24 -6.07 -17.63 11.10
N LEU A 25 -5.51 -17.39 9.91
CA LEU A 25 -6.21 -16.75 8.80
C LEU A 25 -7.24 -17.69 8.13
N ALA A 26 -7.16 -19.00 8.38
CA ALA A 26 -8.19 -19.96 7.96
C ALA A 26 -9.44 -19.96 8.87
N ASP A 27 -9.36 -19.32 10.04
CA ASP A 27 -10.48 -19.17 10.97
C ASP A 27 -11.29 -17.91 10.62
N ASP A 28 -12.50 -18.11 10.08
CA ASP A 28 -13.40 -17.01 9.70
C ASP A 28 -13.75 -16.06 10.85
N ALA A 29 -13.79 -16.54 12.08
CA ALA A 29 -14.07 -15.70 13.25
C ALA A 29 -12.87 -14.80 13.57
N MET A 30 -11.67 -15.35 13.45
CA MET A 30 -10.42 -14.61 13.64
C MET A 30 -10.22 -13.58 12.52
N VAL A 31 -10.49 -13.95 11.27
CA VAL A 31 -10.43 -13.02 10.13
C VAL A 31 -11.40 -11.86 10.33
N ARG A 32 -12.65 -12.13 10.73
CA ARG A 32 -13.62 -11.08 11.04
C ARG A 32 -13.15 -10.19 12.20
N HIS A 33 -12.58 -10.77 13.25
CA HIS A 33 -12.03 -9.99 14.35
C HIS A 33 -10.92 -9.04 13.88
N PHE A 34 -10.01 -9.51 13.03
CA PHE A 34 -8.96 -8.67 12.46
C PHE A 34 -9.52 -7.63 11.49
N ASP A 35 -10.53 -7.98 10.68
CA ASP A 35 -11.19 -7.05 9.77
C ASP A 35 -11.87 -5.89 10.48
N GLU A 36 -12.37 -6.11 11.68
CA GLU A 36 -13.07 -5.11 12.49
C GLU A 36 -12.14 -4.33 13.43
N THR A 37 -10.90 -4.80 13.59
CA THR A 37 -9.94 -4.15 14.48
C THR A 37 -9.54 -2.78 13.90
N PRO A 38 -9.71 -1.69 14.66
CA PRO A 38 -9.50 -0.33 14.17
C PRO A 38 -8.03 0.09 14.11
N HIS A 39 -7.10 -0.81 14.39
CA HIS A 39 -5.66 -0.52 14.42
C HIS A 39 -5.10 -0.45 13.01
N THR A 40 -4.60 0.72 12.62
CA THR A 40 -4.17 0.98 11.23
C THR A 40 -2.98 0.14 10.78
N THR A 41 -2.10 -0.29 11.69
CA THR A 41 -1.01 -1.22 11.36
C THR A 41 -1.55 -2.54 10.83
N LEU A 42 -2.52 -3.13 11.54
CA LEU A 42 -3.13 -4.38 11.11
C LEU A 42 -3.89 -4.19 9.78
N GLN A 43 -4.60 -3.08 9.64
CA GLN A 43 -5.31 -2.77 8.39
C GLN A 43 -4.36 -2.55 7.22
N TYR A 44 -3.15 -2.04 7.48
CA TYR A 44 -2.09 -1.99 6.48
C TYR A 44 -1.66 -3.38 6.03
N GLU A 45 -1.35 -4.27 6.97
CA GLU A 45 -0.92 -5.64 6.65
C GLU A 45 -1.98 -6.39 5.85
N LEU A 46 -3.25 -6.27 6.23
CA LEU A 46 -4.36 -6.86 5.49
C LEU A 46 -4.54 -6.25 4.09
N ALA A 47 -4.33 -4.94 3.95
CA ALA A 47 -4.36 -4.27 2.65
C ALA A 47 -3.18 -4.69 1.76
N GLU A 48 -1.99 -4.86 2.33
CA GLU A 48 -0.81 -5.36 1.63
C GLU A 48 -0.99 -6.82 1.19
N MET A 49 -1.57 -7.67 2.04
CA MET A 49 -1.92 -9.05 1.67
C MET A 49 -2.91 -9.06 0.50
N ALA A 50 -3.97 -8.25 0.55
CA ALA A 50 -4.94 -8.13 -0.54
C ALA A 50 -4.26 -7.68 -1.85
N LEU A 51 -3.32 -6.71 -1.77
CA LEU A 51 -2.53 -6.28 -2.91
C LEU A 51 -1.67 -7.41 -3.49
N ASN A 52 -1.00 -8.18 -2.64
CA ASN A 52 -0.15 -9.29 -3.06
C ASN A 52 -0.95 -10.44 -3.68
N ASP A 53 -2.17 -10.66 -3.19
CA ASP A 53 -3.14 -11.61 -3.77
C ASP A 53 -3.80 -11.10 -5.06
N GLY A 54 -3.51 -9.88 -5.47
CA GLY A 54 -4.11 -9.25 -6.66
C GLY A 54 -5.54 -8.75 -6.44
N LYS A 55 -6.04 -8.73 -5.21
CA LYS A 55 -7.38 -8.26 -4.81
C LYS A 55 -7.38 -6.75 -4.59
N ILE A 56 -7.22 -6.00 -5.68
CA ILE A 56 -7.07 -4.54 -5.61
C ILE A 56 -8.28 -3.84 -5.00
N ASP A 57 -9.49 -4.33 -5.26
CA ASP A 57 -10.73 -3.73 -4.74
C ASP A 57 -10.84 -3.89 -3.21
N ASP A 58 -10.39 -5.04 -2.66
CA ASP A 58 -10.32 -5.25 -1.22
C ASP A 58 -9.33 -4.30 -0.55
N MET A 59 -8.15 -4.09 -1.16
CA MET A 59 -7.17 -3.11 -0.71
C MET A 59 -7.77 -1.69 -0.71
N LEU A 60 -8.42 -1.29 -1.79
CA LEU A 60 -9.05 0.02 -1.92
C LEU A 60 -10.20 0.21 -0.92
N ALA A 61 -11.01 -0.80 -0.70
CA ALA A 61 -12.09 -0.78 0.29
C ALA A 61 -11.54 -0.52 1.70
N ARG A 62 -10.44 -1.20 2.09
CA ARG A 62 -9.76 -0.97 3.38
C ARG A 62 -9.21 0.45 3.50
N ILE A 63 -8.53 0.94 2.46
CA ILE A 63 -8.00 2.32 2.44
C ILE A 63 -9.15 3.33 2.60
N ARG A 64 -10.27 3.15 1.89
CA ARG A 64 -11.44 4.01 2.04
C ARG A 64 -12.04 3.97 3.44
N LYS A 65 -12.14 2.78 4.02
CA LYS A 65 -12.73 2.60 5.35
C LYS A 65 -11.87 3.24 6.45
N TYR A 66 -10.56 3.04 6.44
CA TYR A 66 -9.71 3.36 7.57
C TYR A 66 -8.87 4.63 7.40
N TRP A 67 -8.51 5.01 6.18
CA TRP A 67 -7.69 6.22 5.92
C TRP A 67 -8.49 7.42 5.44
N VAL A 68 -9.46 7.20 4.56
CA VAL A 68 -10.26 8.33 4.04
C VAL A 68 -11.07 8.99 5.14
N CYS A 69 -11.49 8.25 6.17
CA CYS A 69 -12.18 8.83 7.32
C CYS A 69 -11.33 9.88 8.07
N MET A 70 -10.00 9.71 8.13
CA MET A 70 -9.11 10.67 8.76
C MET A 70 -9.10 11.98 7.98
N ILE A 71 -8.96 11.89 6.65
CA ILE A 71 -8.98 13.06 5.75
C ILE A 71 -10.34 13.75 5.80
N SER A 72 -11.42 12.98 5.73
CA SER A 72 -12.80 13.50 5.74
C SER A 72 -13.18 14.19 7.06
N SER A 73 -12.52 13.84 8.15
CA SER A 73 -12.73 14.50 9.45
C SER A 73 -11.97 15.82 9.60
N GLY A 74 -11.19 16.22 8.57
CA GLY A 74 -10.35 17.41 8.60
C GLY A 74 -9.04 17.22 9.37
N SER A 75 -8.62 15.98 9.62
CA SER A 75 -7.33 15.72 10.24
C SER A 75 -6.19 16.04 9.24
N ASP A 76 -5.17 16.72 9.72
CA ASP A 76 -3.91 16.98 9.03
C ASP A 76 -2.85 15.91 9.33
N CYS A 77 -3.18 14.94 10.17
CA CYS A 77 -2.30 13.86 10.60
C CYS A 77 -2.95 12.49 10.40
N LEU A 78 -2.11 11.47 10.27
CA LEU A 78 -2.54 10.07 10.19
C LEU A 78 -2.50 9.45 11.60
N HIS A 79 -3.66 9.09 12.11
CA HIS A 79 -3.83 8.55 13.45
C HIS A 79 -3.48 7.06 13.52
N GLU A 80 -3.07 6.59 14.70
CA GLU A 80 -2.76 5.18 14.96
C GLU A 80 -3.98 4.25 14.78
N GLY A 81 -5.16 4.75 15.11
CA GLY A 81 -6.39 3.96 15.01
C GLY A 81 -7.59 4.78 14.60
N THR A 82 -8.58 4.07 14.10
CA THR A 82 -9.95 4.55 13.82
C THR A 82 -10.93 3.61 14.50
N SER A 83 -12.22 3.93 14.53
CA SER A 83 -13.22 2.95 14.96
C SER A 83 -13.44 1.89 13.87
N SER A 84 -14.01 0.74 14.25
CA SER A 84 -14.46 -0.30 13.32
C SER A 84 -15.48 0.21 12.29
N THR A 85 -16.14 1.33 12.57
CA THR A 85 -17.06 2.02 11.66
C THR A 85 -16.34 3.00 10.72
N GLY A 86 -15.00 3.12 10.79
CA GLY A 86 -14.21 4.08 10.03
C GLY A 86 -14.31 5.52 10.54
N LYS A 87 -14.87 5.74 11.73
CA LYS A 87 -14.85 7.07 12.36
C LYS A 87 -13.54 7.25 13.13
N LEU A 88 -13.05 8.49 13.20
CA LEU A 88 -11.92 8.78 14.07
C LEU A 88 -12.29 8.45 15.52
N ASN A 89 -11.47 7.61 16.14
CA ASN A 89 -11.47 7.53 17.59
C ASN A 89 -10.90 8.85 18.12
N ARG A 90 -11.74 9.71 18.64
CA ARG A 90 -11.24 10.74 19.53
C ARG A 90 -10.56 10.01 20.68
N ILE A 91 -9.27 10.26 20.81
CA ILE A 91 -8.56 9.90 22.03
C ILE A 91 -9.06 10.88 23.08
N ASP A 92 -10.21 10.57 23.65
CA ASP A 92 -10.57 11.20 24.90
C ASP A 92 -9.51 10.76 25.91
N ALA A 93 -8.88 11.73 26.55
CA ALA A 93 -7.95 11.48 27.67
C ALA A 93 -8.58 10.64 28.79
N HIS A 94 -9.83 10.28 28.64
CA HIS A 94 -10.68 9.49 29.53
C HIS A 94 -11.10 8.15 28.93
N ASN A 95 -10.62 7.74 27.74
CA ASN A 95 -10.88 6.38 27.27
C ASN A 95 -10.03 5.39 28.07
N THR A 96 -10.59 4.97 29.20
CA THR A 96 -9.97 4.05 30.15
C THR A 96 -9.88 2.62 29.63
N ASP A 97 -10.56 2.29 28.53
CA ASP A 97 -10.62 0.93 28.02
C ASP A 97 -9.34 0.53 27.26
N HIS A 98 -8.57 1.51 26.77
CA HIS A 98 -7.25 1.29 26.17
C HIS A 98 -6.30 2.44 26.48
N PRO A 99 -5.79 2.53 27.73
CA PRO A 99 -4.78 3.53 28.08
C PRO A 99 -3.50 3.24 27.29
N GLY A 100 -3.12 4.14 26.39
CA GLY A 100 -1.91 4.03 25.57
C GLY A 100 -2.14 3.77 24.09
N PHE A 101 -3.36 3.56 23.63
CA PHE A 101 -3.71 3.54 22.22
C PHE A 101 -4.09 4.93 21.75
N GLY A 102 -3.25 5.51 20.89
CA GLY A 102 -3.70 6.65 20.14
C GLY A 102 -2.71 7.76 19.95
N SER A 103 -1.70 7.53 19.13
CA SER A 103 -0.95 8.64 18.55
C SER A 103 -1.79 9.34 17.50
N TYR A 104 -1.82 10.69 17.54
CA TYR A 104 -2.43 11.51 16.49
C TYR A 104 -1.54 11.60 15.24
N CYS A 105 -0.27 11.20 15.33
CA CYS A 105 0.65 11.14 14.22
C CYS A 105 1.44 9.83 14.29
N HIS A 106 0.99 8.83 13.55
CA HIS A 106 1.53 7.48 13.60
C HIS A 106 2.19 7.10 12.28
N ALA A 107 3.49 6.89 12.29
CA ALA A 107 4.28 6.65 11.09
C ALA A 107 3.81 5.44 10.27
N TRP A 108 3.35 4.37 10.93
CA TRP A 108 2.86 3.17 10.24
C TRP A 108 1.56 3.40 9.48
N THR A 109 0.77 4.35 9.92
CA THR A 109 -0.45 4.73 9.21
C THR A 109 -0.15 5.39 7.86
N ALA A 110 1.06 5.89 7.64
CA ALA A 110 1.49 6.40 6.34
C ALA A 110 1.59 5.32 5.24
N ALA A 111 1.41 4.07 5.58
CA ALA A 111 1.49 2.93 4.67
C ALA A 111 0.57 3.03 3.44
N ALA A 112 -0.59 3.68 3.53
CA ALA A 112 -1.45 3.93 2.37
C ALA A 112 -0.73 4.72 1.27
N THR A 113 0.23 5.58 1.62
CA THR A 113 1.05 6.34 0.67
C THR A 113 2.03 5.45 -0.12
N VAL A 114 2.29 4.24 0.36
CA VAL A 114 3.08 3.21 -0.33
C VAL A 114 2.18 2.28 -1.13
N LEU A 115 1.06 1.84 -0.52
CA LEU A 115 0.15 0.87 -1.14
C LEU A 115 -0.52 1.42 -2.41
N LEU A 116 -0.90 2.70 -2.44
CA LEU A 116 -1.54 3.29 -3.62
C LEU A 116 -0.60 3.39 -4.82
N PRO A 117 0.62 3.92 -4.73
CA PRO A 117 1.58 3.89 -5.82
C PRO A 117 1.91 2.48 -6.30
N MET A 118 2.16 1.55 -5.38
CA MET A 118 2.55 0.18 -5.70
C MET A 118 1.39 -0.67 -6.24
N GLY A 119 0.20 -0.45 -5.74
CA GLY A 119 -0.99 -1.23 -6.08
C GLY A 119 -1.72 -0.67 -7.29
N VAL A 120 -2.13 0.59 -7.23
CA VAL A 120 -3.00 1.20 -8.23
C VAL A 120 -2.20 1.67 -9.45
N ALA A 121 -1.19 2.53 -9.25
CA ALA A 121 -0.32 2.96 -10.34
C ALA A 121 0.66 1.86 -10.78
N GLY A 122 0.88 0.86 -9.91
CA GLY A 122 1.73 -0.29 -10.18
C GLY A 122 3.23 0.02 -10.21
N ILE A 123 3.65 1.15 -9.65
CA ILE A 123 5.06 1.59 -9.68
C ILE A 123 5.85 0.82 -8.63
N ARG A 124 6.73 -0.08 -9.05
CA ARG A 124 7.57 -0.89 -8.16
C ARG A 124 9.04 -0.85 -8.57
N PRO A 125 9.97 -0.65 -7.64
CA PRO A 125 11.39 -0.78 -7.94
C PRO A 125 11.72 -2.25 -8.26
N VAL A 126 12.43 -2.48 -9.35
CA VAL A 126 13.02 -3.78 -9.70
C VAL A 126 14.45 -3.85 -9.18
N GLU A 127 15.14 -2.72 -9.18
CA GLU A 127 16.48 -2.58 -8.62
C GLU A 127 16.54 -1.48 -7.57
N PRO A 128 17.45 -1.60 -6.57
CA PRO A 128 17.61 -0.57 -5.55
C PRO A 128 17.80 0.81 -6.15
N GLY A 129 17.17 1.83 -5.54
CA GLY A 129 17.23 3.21 -6.00
C GLY A 129 16.47 3.50 -7.28
N PHE A 130 15.50 2.65 -7.65
CA PHE A 130 14.68 2.82 -8.86
C PHE A 130 15.49 2.91 -10.17
N LYS A 131 16.69 2.32 -10.25
CA LYS A 131 17.44 2.25 -11.50
C LYS A 131 16.65 1.51 -12.59
N ARG A 132 15.91 0.50 -12.18
CA ARG A 132 14.87 -0.13 -12.99
C ARG A 132 13.56 -0.15 -12.26
N VAL A 133 12.47 0.15 -12.97
CA VAL A 133 11.12 0.21 -12.45
C VAL A 133 10.20 -0.71 -13.26
N ARG A 134 9.24 -1.32 -12.57
CA ARG A 134 8.11 -1.98 -13.20
C ARG A 134 6.86 -1.13 -12.96
N ILE A 135 6.12 -0.84 -14.01
CA ILE A 135 4.82 -0.17 -13.97
C ILE A 135 3.78 -1.18 -14.44
N ALA A 136 2.92 -1.62 -13.52
CA ALA A 136 1.88 -2.63 -13.76
C ALA A 136 0.57 -2.16 -13.12
N PRO A 137 -0.15 -1.22 -13.74
CA PRO A 137 -1.31 -0.59 -13.13
C PRO A 137 -2.47 -1.57 -12.91
N LYS A 138 -3.18 -1.37 -11.81
CA LYS A 138 -4.42 -2.08 -11.49
C LYS A 138 -5.42 -1.08 -10.94
N MET A 139 -6.35 -0.65 -11.77
CA MET A 139 -7.25 0.45 -11.43
C MET A 139 -8.35 0.09 -10.43
N GLY A 140 -8.73 -1.20 -10.32
CA GLY A 140 -9.94 -1.57 -9.60
C GLY A 140 -11.14 -0.78 -10.13
N ASP A 141 -11.91 -0.18 -9.23
CA ASP A 141 -13.06 0.66 -9.55
C ASP A 141 -12.72 2.14 -9.84
N LEU A 142 -11.43 2.51 -9.84
CA LEU A 142 -10.99 3.87 -10.10
C LEU A 142 -11.04 4.20 -11.59
N LYS A 143 -11.50 5.42 -11.91
CA LYS A 143 -11.62 5.90 -13.29
C LYS A 143 -10.40 6.68 -13.78
N ALA A 144 -9.65 7.24 -12.84
CA ALA A 144 -8.45 7.99 -13.15
C ALA A 144 -7.44 7.89 -12.00
N VAL A 145 -6.16 7.92 -12.33
CA VAL A 145 -5.04 7.93 -11.36
C VAL A 145 -4.00 8.93 -11.81
N ARG A 146 -3.50 9.69 -10.87
CA ARG A 146 -2.27 10.48 -11.01
C ARG A 146 -1.37 10.15 -9.83
N CYS A 147 -0.19 9.67 -10.14
CA CYS A 147 0.79 9.24 -9.13
C CYS A 147 2.17 9.78 -9.48
N VAL A 148 2.87 10.28 -8.47
CA VAL A 148 4.27 10.70 -8.57
C VAL A 148 5.04 10.05 -7.42
N VAL A 149 6.12 9.38 -7.74
CA VAL A 149 7.01 8.71 -6.78
C VAL A 149 8.40 9.34 -6.90
N PRO A 150 8.96 9.86 -5.80
CA PRO A 150 10.32 10.38 -5.80
C PRO A 150 11.33 9.23 -5.93
N ALA A 151 12.34 9.41 -6.77
CA ALA A 151 13.47 8.51 -6.92
C ALA A 151 14.77 9.32 -6.86
N PRO A 152 15.94 8.68 -6.60
CA PRO A 152 17.22 9.40 -6.56
C PRO A 152 17.56 10.16 -7.84
N GLN A 153 17.04 9.73 -8.99
CA GLN A 153 17.29 10.32 -10.31
C GLN A 153 16.28 11.43 -10.69
N GLY A 154 15.20 11.58 -9.93
CA GLY A 154 14.09 12.48 -10.22
C GLY A 154 12.75 11.85 -9.91
N GLU A 155 11.68 12.42 -10.45
CA GLU A 155 10.33 11.92 -10.23
C GLU A 155 9.94 10.87 -11.26
N ILE A 156 9.31 9.79 -10.81
CA ILE A 156 8.62 8.82 -11.65
C ILE A 156 7.14 9.16 -11.59
N ALA A 157 6.52 9.46 -12.72
CA ALA A 157 5.12 9.84 -12.77
C ALA A 157 4.29 8.90 -13.66
N VAL A 158 3.07 8.64 -13.23
CA VAL A 158 2.07 7.88 -13.99
C VAL A 158 0.74 8.62 -13.92
N ARG A 159 0.09 8.76 -15.07
CA ARG A 159 -1.28 9.27 -15.19
C ARG A 159 -2.08 8.30 -16.03
N ILE A 160 -3.21 7.87 -15.49
CA ILE A 160 -4.13 6.95 -16.16
C ILE A 160 -5.49 7.62 -16.20
N GLU A 161 -6.03 7.78 -17.40
CA GLU A 161 -7.39 8.28 -17.61
C GLU A 161 -7.86 7.94 -19.03
N ASN A 162 -9.16 7.85 -19.24
CA ASN A 162 -9.78 7.64 -20.56
C ASN A 162 -9.22 6.45 -21.36
N GLY A 163 -8.77 5.38 -20.66
CA GLY A 163 -8.20 4.20 -21.30
C GLY A 163 -6.75 4.38 -21.81
N GLU A 164 -6.07 5.41 -21.33
CA GLU A 164 -4.67 5.67 -21.66
C GLU A 164 -3.83 5.79 -20.41
N ILE A 165 -2.57 5.37 -20.51
CA ILE A 165 -1.52 5.55 -19.51
C ILE A 165 -0.41 6.42 -20.07
N ALA A 166 -0.19 7.58 -19.47
CA ALA A 166 1.00 8.40 -19.69
C ALA A 166 1.98 8.19 -18.55
N TYR A 167 3.27 8.13 -18.87
CA TYR A 167 4.33 7.93 -17.90
C TYR A 167 5.50 8.88 -18.13
N HIS A 168 6.23 9.15 -17.06
CA HIS A 168 7.52 9.85 -17.06
C HIS A 168 8.52 9.07 -16.24
N LEU A 169 9.68 8.77 -16.84
CA LEU A 169 10.84 8.20 -16.15
C LEU A 169 12.01 9.20 -16.28
N PRO A 170 12.67 9.58 -15.18
CA PRO A 170 13.80 10.49 -15.23
C PRO A 170 15.00 9.87 -15.94
N ALA A 171 15.92 10.68 -16.42
CA ALA A 171 17.13 10.23 -17.09
C ALA A 171 17.90 9.20 -16.25
N GLY A 172 18.31 8.09 -16.86
CA GLY A 172 19.03 6.99 -16.20
C GLY A 172 18.13 5.99 -15.49
N VAL A 173 16.81 6.12 -15.61
CA VAL A 173 15.83 5.12 -15.17
C VAL A 173 15.28 4.39 -16.40
N GLU A 174 15.33 3.07 -16.38
CA GLU A 174 14.68 2.20 -17.36
C GLU A 174 13.50 1.48 -16.70
N GLY A 175 12.51 1.12 -17.49
CA GLY A 175 11.33 0.46 -16.96
C GLY A 175 10.71 -0.58 -17.88
N GLU A 176 9.77 -1.31 -17.28
CA GLU A 176 8.85 -2.19 -17.97
C GLU A 176 7.42 -1.73 -17.67
N LEU A 177 6.67 -1.41 -18.72
CA LEU A 177 5.23 -1.19 -18.63
C LEU A 177 4.53 -2.50 -18.97
N VAL A 178 3.82 -3.06 -17.98
CA VAL A 178 3.09 -4.32 -18.09
C VAL A 178 1.61 -4.02 -18.21
N LEU A 179 1.06 -4.26 -19.38
CA LEU A 179 -0.35 -4.18 -19.70
C LEU A 179 -0.96 -5.58 -19.75
N GLU A 180 -2.26 -5.69 -19.90
CA GLU A 180 -2.94 -7.00 -19.91
C GLU A 180 -2.47 -7.90 -21.07
N ASP A 181 -2.24 -7.30 -22.24
CA ASP A 181 -1.94 -7.99 -23.49
C ASP A 181 -0.44 -7.97 -23.87
N ARG A 182 0.33 -7.07 -23.27
CA ARG A 182 1.73 -6.86 -23.67
C ARG A 182 2.59 -6.27 -22.55
N THR A 183 3.91 -6.43 -22.70
CA THR A 183 4.93 -5.77 -21.89
C THR A 183 5.84 -4.94 -22.80
N LEU A 184 6.05 -3.68 -22.44
CA LEU A 184 6.86 -2.74 -23.18
C LEU A 184 8.08 -2.33 -22.35
N ARG A 185 9.24 -2.22 -22.98
CA ARG A 185 10.39 -1.51 -22.38
C ARG A 185 10.17 -0.02 -22.55
N ILE A 186 10.32 0.73 -21.46
CA ILE A 186 10.05 2.16 -21.43
C ILE A 186 11.21 2.95 -20.83
N SER A 187 11.38 4.18 -21.30
CA SER A 187 12.31 5.19 -20.77
C SER A 187 11.78 6.58 -21.13
N GLY A 188 12.14 7.60 -20.36
CA GLY A 188 11.68 8.97 -20.60
C GLY A 188 10.16 9.11 -20.52
N ASP A 189 9.60 9.91 -21.43
CA ASP A 189 8.17 10.19 -21.51
C ASP A 189 7.50 9.29 -22.54
N GLY A 190 6.29 8.82 -22.24
CA GLY A 190 5.49 8.06 -23.18
C GLY A 190 4.00 8.01 -22.83
N CYS A 191 3.23 7.52 -23.78
CA CYS A 191 1.78 7.31 -23.63
C CYS A 191 1.38 6.05 -24.40
N GLU A 192 0.58 5.20 -23.76
CA GLU A 192 0.09 3.95 -24.32
C GLU A 192 -1.41 3.81 -24.06
N LYS A 193 -2.09 3.04 -24.91
CA LYS A 193 -3.47 2.58 -24.64
C LYS A 193 -3.46 1.39 -23.69
N LEU A 194 -4.38 1.43 -22.74
CA LEU A 194 -4.64 0.33 -21.80
C LEU A 194 -5.45 -0.78 -22.46
#